data_0e5848e5e23c89dbc42b72f4e31e2431
#
_entry.id   0e5848e5e23c89dbc42b72f4e31e2431
#
_cell.length_a   1.000
_cell.length_b   1.000
_cell.length_c   1.000
_cell.angle_alpha   90.00
_cell.angle_beta   90.00
_cell.angle_gamma   90.00
#
_symmetry.space_group_name_H-M   'P 1'
#
loop_
_entity.id
_entity.type
_entity.pdbx_description
1 polymer ?
#
loop_
_entity_poly.entity_id
_entity_poly.type
_entity_poly.pdbx_seq_one_letter_code
_entity_poly.pdbx_strand_id
1 'polypeptide(L)'
;MRRILSRVRAAVSDYGMIKDGDKIAVGVSGGKDSLMLLKVLCELKRFHSEKFELVAITLDMRFNGKDGDFSEIKKMCDEYGVEYVVKPTDLYEIISNIRKEPSPCSLCSRMRRGILHDTAKELGCNKIALGHHLDDAAETFMMNLLIESRIGCFAPVTYLSRKDITMIRPLVYVRER
;
A
#
# COMPACT_ATOMS: atom_id res chain seq x y z
N MET A 1 -9.08 2.17 17.61
CA MET A 1 -7.62 2.32 17.43
C MET A 1 -6.80 1.26 18.19
N ARG A 2 -6.86 1.16 19.53
CA ARG A 2 -6.05 0.20 20.31
C ARG A 2 -6.12 -1.26 19.82
N ARG A 3 -7.31 -1.77 19.50
CA ARG A 3 -7.51 -3.14 18.99
C ARG A 3 -6.84 -3.38 17.63
N ILE A 4 -6.91 -2.39 16.74
CA ILE A 4 -6.27 -2.48 15.41
C ILE A 4 -4.75 -2.46 15.58
N LEU A 5 -4.23 -1.54 16.38
CA LEU A 5 -2.80 -1.42 16.65
C LEU A 5 -2.20 -2.70 17.23
N SER A 6 -2.92 -3.37 18.16
CA SER A 6 -2.49 -4.65 18.73
C SER A 6 -2.38 -5.75 17.66
N ARG A 7 -3.35 -5.82 16.73
CA ARG A 7 -3.33 -6.81 15.63
C ARG A 7 -2.23 -6.51 14.61
N VAL A 8 -2.03 -5.24 14.28
CA VAL A 8 -0.93 -4.82 13.38
C VAL A 8 0.42 -5.15 14.01
N ARG A 9 0.60 -4.87 15.30
CA ARG A 9 1.83 -5.22 16.01
C ARG A 9 2.09 -6.74 15.98
N ALA A 10 1.06 -7.55 16.20
CA ALA A 10 1.18 -8.99 16.10
C ALA A 10 1.59 -9.44 14.69
N ALA A 11 0.92 -8.94 13.64
CA ALA A 11 1.28 -9.27 12.26
C ALA A 11 2.71 -8.84 11.89
N VAL A 12 3.11 -7.63 12.30
CA VAL A 12 4.48 -7.12 12.08
C VAL A 12 5.52 -8.01 12.75
N SER A 13 5.27 -8.43 13.99
CA SER A 13 6.16 -9.32 14.74
C SER A 13 6.20 -10.74 14.16
N ASP A 14 5.05 -11.35 13.93
CA ASP A 14 4.94 -12.75 13.49
C ASP A 14 5.59 -12.99 12.11
N TYR A 15 5.48 -11.99 11.23
CA TYR A 15 6.04 -12.05 9.87
C TYR A 15 7.37 -11.30 9.70
N GLY A 16 7.93 -10.71 10.76
CA GLY A 16 9.19 -9.97 10.69
C GLY A 16 9.13 -8.83 9.65
N MET A 17 7.98 -8.12 9.58
CA MET A 17 7.72 -7.16 8.51
C MET A 17 8.61 -5.92 8.56
N ILE A 18 9.02 -5.50 9.76
CA ILE A 18 9.81 -4.28 10.00
C ILE A 18 11.12 -4.65 10.67
N LYS A 19 12.21 -4.08 10.19
CA LYS A 19 13.55 -4.20 10.75
C LYS A 19 14.12 -2.83 11.06
N ASP A 20 15.13 -2.79 11.90
CA ASP A 20 15.83 -1.56 12.23
C ASP A 20 16.46 -0.93 10.98
N GLY A 21 16.28 0.39 10.82
CA GLY A 21 16.77 1.12 9.66
C GLY A 21 15.90 1.04 8.39
N ASP A 22 14.73 0.36 8.43
CA ASP A 22 13.84 0.32 7.27
C ASP A 22 13.28 1.71 6.92
N LYS A 23 13.20 2.00 5.62
CA LYS A 23 12.44 3.12 5.07
C LYS A 23 11.26 2.57 4.26
N ILE A 24 10.04 2.80 4.76
CA ILE A 24 8.81 2.15 4.29
C ILE A 24 7.95 3.15 3.54
N ALA A 25 7.71 2.90 2.26
CA ALA A 25 6.70 3.62 1.48
C ALA A 25 5.31 3.09 1.82
N VAL A 26 4.39 3.96 2.20
CA VAL A 26 2.98 3.63 2.41
C VAL A 26 2.17 4.07 1.20
N GLY A 27 1.58 3.12 0.46
CA GLY A 27 0.69 3.44 -0.66
C GLY A 27 -0.65 3.97 -0.14
N VAL A 28 -0.91 5.26 -0.34
CA VAL A 28 -2.13 5.94 0.12
C VAL A 28 -3.02 6.26 -1.07
N SER A 29 -4.14 5.56 -1.19
CA SER A 29 -5.11 5.76 -2.28
C SER A 29 -6.24 6.74 -1.95
N GLY A 30 -6.30 7.24 -0.72
CA GLY A 30 -7.43 8.00 -0.19
C GLY A 30 -8.59 7.14 0.36
N GLY A 31 -8.55 5.82 0.13
CA GLY A 31 -9.51 4.89 0.72
C GLY A 31 -9.24 4.64 2.21
N LYS A 32 -10.30 4.26 2.95
CA LYS A 32 -10.27 4.07 4.41
C LYS A 32 -9.13 3.17 4.91
N ASP A 33 -8.83 2.09 4.17
CA ASP A 33 -7.84 1.10 4.61
C ASP A 33 -6.42 1.62 4.44
N SER A 34 -6.13 2.35 3.37
CA SER A 34 -4.83 2.99 3.14
C SER A 34 -4.56 4.12 4.15
N LEU A 35 -5.59 4.90 4.50
CA LEU A 35 -5.50 5.93 5.54
C LEU A 35 -5.33 5.32 6.94
N MET A 36 -6.06 4.23 7.22
CA MET A 36 -5.92 3.47 8.45
C MET A 36 -4.51 2.87 8.58
N LEU A 37 -3.98 2.29 7.49
CA LEU A 37 -2.62 1.75 7.46
C LEU A 37 -1.59 2.83 7.81
N LEU A 38 -1.66 3.99 7.16
CA LEU A 38 -0.75 5.11 7.44
C LEU A 38 -0.81 5.51 8.91
N LYS A 39 -2.02 5.75 9.43
CA LYS A 39 -2.24 6.15 10.82
C LYS A 39 -1.68 5.12 11.81
N VAL A 40 -1.96 3.84 11.57
CA VAL A 40 -1.51 2.76 12.49
C VAL A 40 0.00 2.60 12.46
N LEU A 41 0.65 2.73 11.29
CA LEU A 41 2.12 2.68 11.20
C LEU A 41 2.77 3.89 11.87
N CYS A 42 2.18 5.08 11.76
CA CYS A 42 2.64 6.27 12.50
C CYS A 42 2.56 6.07 14.01
N GLU A 43 1.43 5.52 14.50
CA GLU A 43 1.30 5.20 15.93
C GLU A 43 2.27 4.10 16.36
N LEU A 44 2.44 3.05 15.54
CA LEU A 44 3.38 1.96 15.81
C LEU A 44 4.82 2.48 15.94
N LYS A 45 5.25 3.38 15.06
CA LYS A 45 6.59 3.99 15.05
C LYS A 45 6.97 4.63 16.39
N ARG A 46 5.99 5.11 17.17
CA ARG A 46 6.24 5.83 18.43
C ARG A 46 6.77 4.91 19.55
N PHE A 47 6.47 3.61 19.50
CA PHE A 47 6.81 2.66 20.57
C PHE A 47 7.36 1.31 20.08
N HIS A 48 7.60 1.19 18.75
CA HIS A 48 8.26 0.01 18.19
C HIS A 48 9.72 -0.05 18.61
N SER A 49 10.25 -1.26 18.81
CA SER A 49 11.66 -1.48 19.19
C SER A 49 12.61 -1.08 18.07
N GLU A 50 12.28 -1.51 16.85
CA GLU A 50 13.03 -1.18 15.65
C GLU A 50 12.69 0.24 15.18
N LYS A 51 13.72 1.02 14.84
CA LYS A 51 13.55 2.35 14.27
C LYS A 51 13.38 2.27 12.77
N PHE A 52 12.34 2.90 12.24
CA PHE A 52 12.05 2.93 10.81
C PHE A 52 11.48 4.28 10.38
N GLU A 53 11.61 4.58 9.11
CA GLU A 53 11.05 5.78 8.49
C GLU A 53 9.82 5.46 7.66
N LEU A 54 8.94 6.44 7.53
CA LEU A 54 7.72 6.34 6.72
C LEU A 54 7.71 7.45 5.67
N VAL A 55 7.32 7.08 4.45
CA VAL A 55 7.00 8.01 3.36
C VAL A 55 5.63 7.64 2.82
N ALA A 56 4.70 8.57 2.78
CA ALA A 56 3.38 8.34 2.18
C ALA A 56 3.41 8.71 0.69
N ILE A 57 2.91 7.82 -0.17
CA ILE A 57 2.88 8.02 -1.62
C ILE A 57 1.45 7.88 -2.12
N THR A 58 0.95 8.91 -2.81
CA THR A 58 -0.30 8.88 -3.56
C THR A 58 -0.01 8.97 -5.05
N LEU A 59 -0.64 8.12 -5.84
CA LEU A 59 -0.61 8.22 -7.29
C LEU A 59 -1.85 8.98 -7.75
N ASP A 60 -1.64 10.16 -8.32
CA ASP A 60 -2.73 10.95 -8.91
C ASP A 60 -3.01 10.43 -10.32
N MET A 61 -4.21 9.92 -10.52
CA MET A 61 -4.66 9.37 -11.80
C MET A 61 -5.06 10.43 -12.82
N ARG A 62 -5.15 11.69 -12.42
CA ARG A 62 -5.56 12.84 -13.26
C ARG A 62 -6.81 12.54 -14.08
N PHE A 63 -7.91 12.19 -13.41
CA PHE A 63 -9.16 11.90 -14.09
C PHE A 63 -9.62 13.09 -14.94
N ASN A 64 -9.80 12.87 -16.24
CA ASN A 64 -10.14 13.91 -17.21
C ASN A 64 -9.15 15.08 -17.25
N GLY A 65 -7.86 14.81 -17.02
CA GLY A 65 -6.78 15.81 -17.04
C GLY A 65 -6.78 16.76 -15.83
N LYS A 66 -7.56 16.49 -14.80
CA LYS A 66 -7.60 17.29 -13.58
C LYS A 66 -6.80 16.65 -12.46
N ASP A 67 -6.02 17.47 -11.78
CA ASP A 67 -5.30 17.04 -10.57
C ASP A 67 -6.30 16.73 -9.45
N GLY A 68 -6.03 15.66 -8.68
CA GLY A 68 -6.83 15.29 -7.51
C GLY A 68 -6.57 16.21 -6.32
N ASP A 69 -7.56 16.37 -5.46
CA ASP A 69 -7.39 17.06 -4.17
C ASP A 69 -6.97 16.03 -3.10
N PHE A 70 -5.76 16.19 -2.60
CA PHE A 70 -5.18 15.35 -1.55
C PHE A 70 -4.83 16.15 -0.29
N SER A 71 -5.43 17.31 -0.12
CA SER A 71 -5.17 18.25 1.00
C SER A 71 -5.36 17.59 2.37
N GLU A 72 -6.41 16.78 2.55
CA GLU A 72 -6.67 16.06 3.80
C GLU A 72 -5.61 15.00 4.11
N ILE A 73 -5.10 14.31 3.09
CA ILE A 73 -4.01 13.35 3.26
C ILE A 73 -2.74 14.07 3.66
N LYS A 74 -2.44 15.18 2.98
CA LYS A 74 -1.28 16.02 3.28
C LYS A 74 -1.33 16.51 4.73
N LYS A 75 -2.47 17.05 5.16
CA LYS A 75 -2.68 17.50 6.54
C LYS A 75 -2.41 16.40 7.55
N MET A 76 -2.92 15.19 7.30
CA MET A 76 -2.66 14.05 8.17
C MET A 76 -1.17 13.68 8.20
N CYS A 77 -0.47 13.71 7.06
CA CYS A 77 0.97 13.45 7.00
C CYS A 77 1.77 14.49 7.78
N ASP A 78 1.41 15.78 7.63
CA ASP A 78 2.04 16.89 8.35
C ASP A 78 1.85 16.74 9.88
N GLU A 79 0.65 16.34 10.36
CA GLU A 79 0.37 16.07 11.76
C GLU A 79 1.24 14.95 12.35
N TYR A 80 1.58 13.94 11.56
CA TYR A 80 2.45 12.83 11.98
C TYR A 80 3.93 13.02 11.65
N GLY A 81 4.30 14.12 10.99
CA GLY A 81 5.67 14.37 10.55
C GLY A 81 6.17 13.33 9.52
N VAL A 82 5.28 12.90 8.62
CA VAL A 82 5.58 11.94 7.56
C VAL A 82 5.75 12.66 6.23
N GLU A 83 6.83 12.38 5.53
CA GLU A 83 7.05 12.86 4.16
C GLU A 83 5.91 12.39 3.25
N TYR A 84 5.32 13.32 2.49
CA TYR A 84 4.21 13.01 1.59
C TYR A 84 4.52 13.38 0.16
N VAL A 85 4.41 12.41 -0.73
CA VAL A 85 4.68 12.56 -2.17
C VAL A 85 3.42 12.22 -2.97
N VAL A 86 2.98 13.16 -3.80
CA VAL A 86 1.96 12.93 -4.82
C VAL A 86 2.66 12.77 -6.17
N LYS A 87 2.52 11.59 -6.77
CA LYS A 87 3.07 11.29 -8.11
C LYS A 87 1.96 11.45 -9.15
N PRO A 88 1.97 12.49 -9.97
CA PRO A 88 1.02 12.62 -11.07
C PRO A 88 1.28 11.52 -12.10
N THR A 89 0.19 11.00 -12.70
CA THR A 89 0.27 9.93 -13.71
C THR A 89 -0.75 10.19 -14.81
N ASP A 90 -0.42 9.79 -16.04
CA ASP A 90 -1.33 9.85 -17.19
C ASP A 90 -2.05 8.50 -17.40
N LEU A 91 -2.15 7.70 -16.33
CA LEU A 91 -2.72 6.34 -16.41
C LEU A 91 -4.16 6.32 -16.90
N TYR A 92 -4.97 7.28 -16.47
CA TYR A 92 -6.36 7.36 -16.91
C TYR A 92 -6.43 7.57 -18.43
N GLU A 93 -5.67 8.50 -18.98
CA GLU A 93 -5.63 8.77 -20.41
C GLU A 93 -5.12 7.56 -21.20
N ILE A 94 -4.03 6.95 -20.75
CA ILE A 94 -3.43 5.76 -21.40
C ILE A 94 -4.44 4.61 -21.47
N ILE A 95 -5.16 4.35 -20.38
CA ILE A 95 -6.07 3.21 -20.29
C ILE A 95 -7.38 3.47 -21.04
N SER A 96 -7.95 4.67 -20.90
CA SER A 96 -9.26 5.00 -21.45
C SER A 96 -9.21 5.35 -22.94
N ASN A 97 -8.19 6.09 -23.37
CA ASN A 97 -8.15 6.69 -24.70
C ASN A 97 -7.19 5.97 -25.65
N ILE A 98 -6.05 5.51 -25.17
CA ILE A 98 -4.97 4.97 -26.02
C ILE A 98 -5.14 3.47 -26.23
N ARG A 99 -5.31 2.69 -25.13
CA ARG A 99 -5.27 1.24 -25.22
C ARG A 99 -6.60 0.54 -25.43
N LYS A 100 -7.74 1.14 -25.02
CA LYS A 100 -9.09 0.55 -25.14
C LYS A 100 -9.14 -0.95 -24.81
N GLU A 101 -8.46 -1.34 -23.75
CA GLU A 101 -8.31 -2.74 -23.34
C GLU A 101 -9.64 -3.37 -22.90
N PRO A 102 -9.89 -4.65 -23.19
CA PRO A 102 -11.09 -5.36 -22.73
C PRO A 102 -11.18 -5.45 -21.21
N SER A 103 -10.03 -5.41 -20.50
CA SER A 103 -9.93 -5.48 -19.04
C SER A 103 -9.09 -4.32 -18.51
N PRO A 104 -9.62 -3.08 -18.52
CA PRO A 104 -8.86 -1.89 -18.16
C PRO A 104 -8.40 -1.91 -16.69
N CYS A 105 -9.19 -2.51 -15.79
CA CYS A 105 -8.85 -2.60 -14.37
C CYS A 105 -7.58 -3.40 -14.09
N SER A 106 -7.37 -4.52 -14.79
CA SER A 106 -6.17 -5.35 -14.62
C SER A 106 -4.91 -4.61 -15.06
N LEU A 107 -4.97 -3.93 -16.22
CA LEU A 107 -3.86 -3.12 -16.72
C LEU A 107 -3.57 -1.95 -15.77
N CYS A 108 -4.60 -1.22 -15.35
CA CYS A 108 -4.50 -0.13 -14.39
C CYS A 108 -3.79 -0.56 -13.10
N SER A 109 -4.23 -1.66 -12.52
CA SER A 109 -3.66 -2.21 -11.29
C SER A 109 -2.18 -2.58 -11.42
N ARG A 110 -1.78 -3.15 -12.57
CA ARG A 110 -0.37 -3.49 -12.85
C ARG A 110 0.49 -2.24 -13.01
N MET A 111 0.01 -1.26 -13.79
CA MET A 111 0.75 -0.01 -14.03
C MET A 111 0.88 0.81 -12.73
N ARG A 112 -0.20 0.95 -11.96
CA ARG A 112 -0.17 1.63 -10.65
C ARG A 112 0.86 1.00 -9.71
N ARG A 113 0.90 -0.33 -9.62
CA ARG A 113 1.91 -1.02 -8.81
C ARG A 113 3.33 -0.74 -9.31
N GLY A 114 3.55 -0.77 -10.61
CA GLY A 114 4.85 -0.45 -11.20
C GLY A 114 5.33 0.94 -10.79
N ILE A 115 4.50 1.97 -11.00
CA ILE A 115 4.82 3.35 -10.66
C ILE A 115 5.07 3.53 -9.15
N LEU A 116 4.23 2.91 -8.30
CA LEU A 116 4.42 2.95 -6.85
C LEU A 116 5.77 2.36 -6.43
N HIS A 117 6.16 1.22 -7.02
CA HIS A 117 7.44 0.58 -6.73
C HIS A 117 8.62 1.44 -7.19
N ASP A 118 8.55 2.03 -8.37
CA ASP A 118 9.62 2.88 -8.91
C ASP A 118 9.76 4.15 -8.08
N THR A 119 8.64 4.81 -7.75
CA THR A 119 8.63 5.98 -6.87
C THR A 119 9.20 5.67 -5.48
N ALA A 120 8.83 4.52 -4.90
CA ALA A 120 9.38 4.11 -3.60
C ALA A 120 10.90 3.91 -3.65
N LYS A 121 11.43 3.31 -4.73
CA LYS A 121 12.87 3.15 -4.93
C LYS A 121 13.58 4.49 -5.14
N GLU A 122 13.00 5.39 -5.94
CA GLU A 122 13.52 6.77 -6.15
C GLU A 122 13.67 7.51 -4.81
N LEU A 123 12.75 7.27 -3.87
CA LEU A 123 12.77 7.85 -2.51
C LEU A 123 13.66 7.07 -1.52
N GLY A 124 14.39 6.07 -1.98
CA GLY A 124 15.29 5.26 -1.14
C GLY A 124 14.57 4.30 -0.19
N CYS A 125 13.29 3.97 -0.45
CA CYS A 125 12.56 3.01 0.35
C CYS A 125 12.97 1.57 -0.01
N ASN A 126 13.14 0.73 1.01
CA ASN A 126 13.41 -0.71 0.85
C ASN A 126 12.15 -1.56 1.06
N LYS A 127 11.07 -0.95 1.56
CA LYS A 127 9.78 -1.62 1.76
C LYS A 127 8.60 -0.78 1.27
N ILE A 128 7.52 -1.49 0.91
CA ILE A 128 6.22 -0.89 0.57
C ILE A 128 5.15 -1.54 1.42
N ALA A 129 4.39 -0.73 2.15
CA ALA A 129 3.24 -1.17 2.92
C ALA A 129 1.95 -0.93 2.13
N LEU A 130 1.10 -1.96 2.03
CA LEU A 130 -0.19 -1.92 1.36
C LEU A 130 -1.32 -2.25 2.35
N GLY A 131 -2.48 -1.59 2.15
CA GLY A 131 -3.65 -1.65 3.02
C GLY A 131 -4.52 -2.91 2.89
N HIS A 132 -3.98 -4.02 2.39
CA HIS A 132 -4.75 -5.28 2.33
C HIS A 132 -4.97 -5.84 3.73
N HIS A 133 -6.21 -6.21 4.03
CA HIS A 133 -6.65 -6.72 5.32
C HIS A 133 -7.07 -8.21 5.25
N LEU A 134 -7.55 -8.76 6.37
CA LEU A 134 -7.91 -10.18 6.48
C LEU A 134 -9.01 -10.60 5.50
N ASP A 135 -10.00 -9.73 5.30
CA ASP A 135 -11.13 -10.05 4.41
C ASP A 135 -10.66 -10.08 2.94
N ASP A 136 -9.74 -9.19 2.51
CA ASP A 136 -9.11 -9.27 1.18
C ASP A 136 -8.38 -10.60 0.97
N ALA A 137 -7.73 -11.11 2.02
CA ALA A 137 -7.05 -12.40 1.97
C ALA A 137 -8.04 -13.54 1.79
N ALA A 138 -9.15 -13.52 2.54
CA ALA A 138 -10.23 -14.52 2.43
C ALA A 138 -10.90 -14.47 1.06
N GLU A 139 -11.24 -13.29 0.58
CA GLU A 139 -11.82 -13.08 -0.76
C GLU A 139 -10.88 -13.57 -1.87
N THR A 140 -9.61 -13.20 -1.81
CA THR A 140 -8.60 -13.66 -2.78
C THR A 140 -8.47 -15.18 -2.77
N PHE A 141 -8.46 -15.80 -1.58
CA PHE A 141 -8.40 -17.24 -1.45
C PHE A 141 -9.63 -17.92 -2.09
N MET A 142 -10.83 -17.42 -1.79
CA MET A 142 -12.07 -17.94 -2.36
C MET A 142 -12.13 -17.76 -3.89
N MET A 143 -11.74 -16.60 -4.40
CA MET A 143 -11.67 -16.36 -5.85
C MET A 143 -10.69 -17.32 -6.54
N ASN A 144 -9.48 -17.48 -5.99
CA ASN A 144 -8.51 -18.42 -6.53
C ASN A 144 -9.03 -19.86 -6.52
N LEU A 145 -9.69 -20.27 -5.43
CA LEU A 145 -10.23 -21.63 -5.31
C LEU A 145 -11.38 -21.88 -6.30
N LEU A 146 -12.35 -20.98 -6.38
CA LEU A 146 -13.60 -21.18 -7.14
C LEU A 146 -13.47 -20.86 -8.63
N ILE A 147 -12.63 -19.88 -8.99
CA ILE A 147 -12.52 -19.40 -10.37
C ILE A 147 -11.26 -19.93 -11.04
N GLU A 148 -10.13 -19.90 -10.34
CA GLU A 148 -8.83 -20.28 -10.93
C GLU A 148 -8.42 -21.73 -10.60
N SER A 149 -9.24 -22.47 -9.85
CA SER A 149 -8.93 -23.86 -9.40
C SER A 149 -7.56 -23.97 -8.73
N ARG A 150 -7.15 -22.93 -8.01
CA ARG A 150 -5.85 -22.81 -7.36
C ARG A 150 -6.00 -22.54 -5.87
N ILE A 151 -5.31 -23.32 -5.03
CA ILE A 151 -5.22 -23.06 -3.60
C ILE A 151 -4.11 -22.04 -3.36
N GLY A 152 -4.48 -20.84 -2.90
CA GLY A 152 -3.50 -19.79 -2.58
C GLY A 152 -4.12 -18.43 -2.32
N CYS A 153 -3.32 -17.59 -1.68
CA CYS A 153 -3.62 -16.18 -1.41
C CYS A 153 -2.32 -15.39 -1.55
N PHE A 154 -2.39 -14.07 -1.44
CA PHE A 154 -1.19 -13.26 -1.35
C PHE A 154 -0.48 -13.48 0.00
N ALA A 155 0.86 -13.48 -0.01
CA ALA A 155 1.64 -13.60 1.21
C ALA A 155 1.65 -12.27 1.99
N PRO A 156 1.70 -12.30 3.35
CA PRO A 156 1.85 -11.10 4.17
C PRO A 156 3.11 -10.30 3.88
N VAL A 157 4.18 -10.99 3.51
CA VAL A 157 5.46 -10.42 3.07
C VAL A 157 5.84 -11.01 1.73
N THR A 158 6.22 -10.17 0.77
CA THR A 158 6.62 -10.60 -0.59
C THR A 158 7.85 -9.81 -1.03
N TYR A 159 8.96 -10.51 -1.27
CA TYR A 159 10.15 -9.89 -1.86
C TYR A 159 10.04 -9.86 -3.39
N LEU A 160 10.23 -8.69 -3.97
CA LEU A 160 10.19 -8.46 -5.41
C LEU A 160 11.63 -8.34 -5.94
N SER A 161 12.23 -9.45 -6.34
CA SER A 161 13.64 -9.55 -6.74
C SER A 161 14.01 -8.59 -7.89
N ARG A 162 13.12 -8.40 -8.88
CA ARG A 162 13.38 -7.49 -10.01
C ARG A 162 13.45 -6.02 -9.63
N LYS A 163 12.84 -5.63 -8.52
CA LYS A 163 12.78 -4.25 -8.01
C LYS A 163 13.61 -4.07 -6.74
N ASP A 164 14.11 -5.18 -6.18
CA ASP A 164 14.82 -5.19 -4.91
C ASP A 164 14.06 -4.40 -3.84
N ILE A 165 12.79 -4.75 -3.63
CA ILE A 165 11.92 -4.12 -2.64
C ILE A 165 11.02 -5.17 -2.00
N THR A 166 10.75 -5.02 -0.71
CA THR A 166 9.87 -5.94 0.01
C THR A 166 8.49 -5.32 0.21
N MET A 167 7.46 -6.01 -0.22
CA MET A 167 6.07 -5.63 -0.03
C MET A 167 5.54 -6.25 1.27
N ILE A 168 4.94 -5.44 2.14
CA ILE A 168 4.38 -5.87 3.43
C ILE A 168 2.89 -5.49 3.53
N ARG A 169 2.12 -6.29 4.29
CA ARG A 169 0.68 -6.10 4.50
C ARG A 169 0.34 -6.10 5.99
N PRO A 170 0.61 -5.01 6.70
CA PRO A 170 0.46 -4.97 8.16
C PRO A 170 -0.98 -5.17 8.66
N LEU A 171 -2.00 -4.90 7.81
CA LEU A 171 -3.40 -5.07 8.16
C LEU A 171 -3.92 -6.50 8.00
N VAL A 172 -3.07 -7.49 7.64
CA VAL A 172 -3.49 -8.87 7.35
C VAL A 172 -4.25 -9.58 8.50
N TYR A 173 -4.08 -9.15 9.75
CA TYR A 173 -4.82 -9.64 10.91
C TYR A 173 -6.03 -8.75 11.29
N VAL A 174 -6.25 -7.68 10.56
CA VAL A 174 -7.35 -6.74 10.80
C VAL A 174 -8.51 -7.10 9.90
N ARG A 175 -9.74 -7.12 10.45
CA ARG A 175 -10.97 -7.22 9.67
C ARG A 175 -11.41 -5.84 9.22
N GLU A 176 -12.14 -5.79 8.12
CA GLU A 176 -12.67 -4.55 7.53
C GLU A 176 -13.65 -3.77 8.44
N ARG A 177 -14.25 -4.42 9.42
CA ARG A 177 -15.24 -3.83 10.36
C ARG A 177 -14.62 -2.99 11.46
#